data_86258e407debb788d2da0c32fa6a91cc
#
_entry.id   86258e407debb788d2da0c32fa6a91cc
#
_cell.length_a   1.000
_cell.length_b   1.000
_cell.length_c   1.000
_cell.angle_alpha   90.00
_cell.angle_beta   90.00
_cell.angle_gamma   90.00
#
_symmetry.space_group_name_H-M   'P 1'
#
loop_
_entity.id
_entity.type
_entity.pdbx_description
1 polymer ?
#
loop_
_entity_poly.entity_id
_entity_poly.type
_entity_poly.pdbx_seq_one_letter_code
_entity_poly.pdbx_strand_id
1 'polypeptide(L)'
;EEKYLQKTRDRTMGKLQYDSFYKFIVSVGFLLIVAPVFLLHFWMSGIYDLAITQQDLEALAPSAAELLSMKMDCVNMVLSKLPIIFICVEAVGVGLFIWGCYKWYSIQKYLDSISELDVKEKNIRLKQMTPEEKLQKITEEANEEAEEMKAADKASDVIEVKANEGEERNKDKIALGLEVEKLYFDRLKREIGSNYQIRRNVKLDKFEYDIIARSRVDNIDIIYEIKHWDKAVPQTLLDRTCVRMEAAEVVYENLMHRNKRSILVIISNAAAIDRMKKQEIEKTVVYKFRMGIEFIEEKSLS
;
A
#
# COMPACT_ATOMS: atom_id res chain seq x y z
N GLU A 1 3.91 -15.08 12.80
CA GLU A 1 2.72 -14.18 12.78
C GLU A 1 2.88 -13.01 13.75
N GLU A 2 3.20 -13.24 15.04
CA GLU A 2 3.39 -12.15 16.02
C GLU A 2 4.48 -11.14 15.62
N LYS A 3 5.59 -11.58 15.06
CA LYS A 3 6.68 -10.69 14.58
C LYS A 3 6.26 -9.76 13.43
N TYR A 4 5.35 -10.21 12.56
CA TYR A 4 4.81 -9.39 11.47
C TYR A 4 3.80 -8.36 11.98
N LEU A 5 2.95 -8.75 12.92
CA LEU A 5 1.99 -7.85 13.56
C LEU A 5 2.71 -6.77 14.37
N GLN A 6 3.79 -7.12 15.07
CA GLN A 6 4.61 -6.18 15.82
C GLN A 6 5.33 -5.17 14.90
N LYS A 7 5.89 -5.63 13.76
CA LYS A 7 6.54 -4.74 12.78
C LYS A 7 5.56 -3.78 12.08
N THR A 8 4.32 -4.21 11.87
CA THR A 8 3.26 -3.36 11.32
C THR A 8 2.77 -2.34 12.35
N ARG A 9 2.66 -2.76 13.63
CA ARG A 9 2.32 -1.90 14.76
C ARG A 9 3.37 -0.81 14.99
N ASP A 10 4.66 -1.16 14.92
CA ASP A 10 5.77 -0.22 15.08
C ASP A 10 5.85 0.80 13.93
N ARG A 11 5.50 0.42 12.70
CA ARG A 11 5.42 1.35 11.56
C ARG A 11 4.26 2.33 11.66
N THR A 12 3.11 1.89 12.18
CA THR A 12 1.95 2.78 12.39
C THR A 12 2.12 3.67 13.61
N MET A 13 2.72 3.18 14.69
CA MET A 13 3.04 4.01 15.86
C MET A 13 4.10 5.07 15.56
N GLY A 14 5.12 4.76 14.75
CA GLY A 14 6.13 5.73 14.34
C GLY A 14 5.56 6.90 13.54
N LYS A 15 4.60 6.65 12.63
CA LYS A 15 3.92 7.71 11.87
C LYS A 15 3.02 8.59 12.73
N LEU A 16 2.29 8.02 13.67
CA LEU A 16 1.44 8.77 14.63
C LEU A 16 2.27 9.64 15.60
N GLN A 17 3.44 9.17 16.01
CA GLN A 17 4.31 9.88 16.93
C GLN A 17 4.94 11.16 16.33
N TYR A 18 5.31 11.16 15.05
CA TYR A 18 5.84 12.34 14.38
C TYR A 18 4.78 13.43 14.17
N ASP A 19 3.57 13.09 13.79
CA ASP A 19 2.48 14.04 13.59
C ASP A 19 2.04 14.67 14.93
N SER A 20 2.05 13.91 16.01
CA SER A 20 1.76 14.37 17.38
C SER A 20 2.80 15.37 17.90
N PHE A 21 4.08 15.18 17.58
CA PHE A 21 5.16 16.01 18.10
C PHE A 21 5.09 17.46 17.58
N TYR A 22 4.85 17.67 16.29
CA TYR A 22 4.73 19.03 15.75
C TYR A 22 3.45 19.72 16.20
N LYS A 23 2.35 19.02 16.34
CA LYS A 23 1.11 19.54 16.95
C LYS A 23 1.36 19.98 18.39
N PHE A 24 2.12 19.21 19.14
CA PHE A 24 2.54 19.58 20.51
C PHE A 24 3.37 20.85 20.52
N ILE A 25 4.36 21.00 19.63
CA ILE A 25 5.19 22.22 19.54
C ILE A 25 4.34 23.45 19.19
N VAL A 26 3.41 23.33 18.26
CA VAL A 26 2.47 24.41 17.91
C VAL A 26 1.62 24.80 19.12
N SER A 27 1.11 23.83 19.88
CA SER A 27 0.32 24.08 21.08
C SER A 27 1.13 24.76 22.18
N VAL A 28 2.38 24.35 22.41
CA VAL A 28 3.29 24.98 23.37
C VAL A 28 3.62 26.41 22.93
N GLY A 29 3.93 26.64 21.65
CA GLY A 29 4.17 27.97 21.11
C GLY A 29 2.96 28.88 21.31
N PHE A 30 1.76 28.41 21.02
CA PHE A 30 0.52 29.15 21.26
C PHE A 30 0.30 29.48 22.75
N LEU A 31 0.53 28.51 23.64
CA LEU A 31 0.42 28.71 25.07
C LEU A 31 1.39 29.81 25.57
N LEU A 32 2.64 29.78 25.07
CA LEU A 32 3.64 30.80 25.43
C LEU A 32 3.30 32.21 24.94
N ILE A 33 2.51 32.36 23.90
CA ILE A 33 1.99 33.65 23.41
C ILE A 33 0.81 34.11 24.28
N VAL A 34 -0.10 33.21 24.61
CA VAL A 34 -1.37 33.56 25.27
C VAL A 34 -1.20 33.71 26.79
N ALA A 35 -0.39 32.86 27.44
CA ALA A 35 -0.23 32.86 28.90
C ALA A 35 0.32 34.17 29.47
N PRO A 36 1.33 34.85 28.87
CA PRO A 36 1.81 36.14 29.38
C PRO A 36 0.72 37.21 29.37
N VAL A 37 -0.11 37.26 28.33
CA VAL A 37 -1.21 38.23 28.20
C VAL A 37 -2.24 38.03 29.32
N PHE A 38 -2.65 36.77 29.56
CA PHE A 38 -3.56 36.45 30.66
C PHE A 38 -2.99 36.73 32.03
N LEU A 39 -1.71 36.38 32.25
CA LEU A 39 -1.02 36.64 33.50
C LEU A 39 -0.91 38.15 33.76
N LEU A 40 -0.59 38.94 32.74
CA LEU A 40 -0.49 40.38 32.84
C LEU A 40 -1.85 41.00 33.16
N HIS A 41 -2.91 40.57 32.52
CA HIS A 41 -4.27 41.04 32.78
C HIS A 41 -4.73 40.71 34.22
N PHE A 42 -4.53 39.43 34.63
CA PHE A 42 -4.90 38.99 35.98
C PHE A 42 -4.11 39.71 37.08
N TRP A 43 -2.82 39.96 36.83
CA TRP A 43 -1.96 40.63 37.80
C TRP A 43 -2.25 42.13 37.89
N MET A 44 -2.49 42.80 36.76
CA MET A 44 -2.89 44.22 36.77
C MET A 44 -4.21 44.43 37.49
N SER A 45 -5.19 43.53 37.34
CA SER A 45 -6.47 43.66 38.04
C SER A 45 -6.33 43.61 39.57
N GLY A 46 -5.33 42.88 40.11
CA GLY A 46 -5.06 42.80 41.54
C GLY A 46 -4.22 43.97 42.11
N ILE A 47 -3.50 44.71 41.26
CA ILE A 47 -2.63 45.84 41.69
C ILE A 47 -3.46 47.05 42.07
N TYR A 48 -4.63 47.27 41.48
CA TYR A 48 -5.50 48.40 41.80
C TYR A 48 -6.02 48.37 43.24
N ASP A 49 -6.07 47.21 43.89
CA ASP A 49 -6.46 47.02 45.29
C ASP A 49 -5.32 47.39 46.28
N LEU A 50 -4.11 47.59 45.79
CA LEU A 50 -2.91 47.93 46.57
C LEU A 50 -2.52 49.41 46.46
N ALA A 51 -3.35 50.25 45.89
CA ALA A 51 -3.10 51.69 45.79
C ALA A 51 -3.27 52.36 47.18
N ILE A 52 -2.19 52.41 47.96
CA ILE A 52 -2.10 53.11 49.25
C ILE A 52 -1.59 54.46 48.95
N THR A 53 -2.30 55.50 49.48
CA THR A 53 -1.86 56.90 49.37
C THR A 53 -0.71 57.13 50.30
N GLN A 54 0.13 58.17 50.02
CA GLN A 54 1.26 58.50 50.84
C GLN A 54 0.83 58.99 52.25
N GLN A 55 -0.36 59.56 52.37
CA GLN A 55 -0.99 59.94 53.66
C GLN A 55 -1.35 58.71 54.49
N ASP A 56 -1.81 57.60 53.88
CA ASP A 56 -2.10 56.37 54.59
C ASP A 56 -0.82 55.71 55.10
N LEU A 57 0.29 55.85 54.35
CA LEU A 57 1.59 55.30 54.70
C LEU A 57 2.17 56.01 55.93
N GLU A 58 2.02 57.37 56.04
CA GLU A 58 2.46 58.19 57.16
C GLU A 58 1.64 57.97 58.45
N ALA A 59 0.41 57.44 58.28
CA ALA A 59 -0.46 57.11 59.42
C ALA A 59 -0.16 55.73 60.05
N LEU A 60 0.72 54.94 59.45
CA LEU A 60 1.10 53.64 59.95
C LEU A 60 2.21 53.71 61.00
N ALA A 61 2.26 52.68 61.88
CA ALA A 61 3.38 52.53 62.80
C ALA A 61 4.71 52.40 62.04
N PRO A 62 5.82 52.94 62.48
CA PRO A 62 7.10 53.02 61.76
C PRO A 62 7.59 51.66 61.22
N SER A 63 7.42 50.58 61.99
CA SER A 63 7.79 49.23 61.56
C SER A 63 6.90 48.67 60.45
N ALA A 64 5.62 49.06 60.43
CA ALA A 64 4.68 48.62 59.38
C ALA A 64 4.90 49.42 58.10
N ALA A 65 5.22 50.70 58.19
CA ALA A 65 5.57 51.59 57.08
C ALA A 65 6.85 51.11 56.37
N GLU A 66 7.87 50.65 57.11
CA GLU A 66 9.13 50.12 56.59
C GLU A 66 8.92 48.81 55.86
N LEU A 67 8.14 47.87 56.42
CA LEU A 67 7.76 46.62 55.77
C LEU A 67 6.98 46.86 54.50
N LEU A 68 6.08 47.80 54.45
CA LEU A 68 5.26 48.12 53.30
C LEU A 68 6.09 48.81 52.20
N SER A 69 7.03 49.73 52.58
CA SER A 69 7.95 50.33 51.61
C SER A 69 8.85 49.27 50.94
N MET A 70 9.43 48.34 51.73
CA MET A 70 10.20 47.23 51.19
C MET A 70 9.36 46.34 50.18
N LYS A 71 8.10 46.07 50.50
CA LYS A 71 7.19 45.34 49.63
C LYS A 71 6.88 46.11 48.34
N MET A 72 6.68 47.42 48.43
CA MET A 72 6.46 48.30 47.29
C MET A 72 7.70 48.37 46.37
N ASP A 73 8.91 48.47 46.96
CA ASP A 73 10.15 48.44 46.18
C ASP A 73 10.37 47.11 45.46
N CYS A 74 10.06 45.94 46.08
CA CYS A 74 10.07 44.64 45.45
C CYS A 74 9.06 44.56 44.29
N VAL A 75 7.84 45.03 44.50
CA VAL A 75 6.80 45.05 43.45
C VAL A 75 7.22 45.95 42.30
N ASN A 76 7.76 47.14 42.56
CA ASN A 76 8.25 48.05 41.53
C ASN A 76 9.43 47.46 40.74
N MET A 77 10.34 46.78 41.40
CA MET A 77 11.46 46.09 40.76
C MET A 77 10.95 45.02 39.80
N VAL A 78 10.00 44.19 40.24
CA VAL A 78 9.39 43.16 39.43
C VAL A 78 8.61 43.75 38.25
N LEU A 79 7.78 44.78 38.51
CA LEU A 79 7.00 45.50 37.49
C LEU A 79 7.89 46.09 36.40
N SER A 80 9.05 46.68 36.76
CA SER A 80 9.98 47.26 35.78
C SER A 80 10.63 46.21 34.86
N LYS A 81 10.82 44.97 35.32
CA LYS A 81 11.46 43.88 34.55
C LYS A 81 10.46 42.97 33.80
N LEU A 82 9.24 42.91 34.31
CA LEU A 82 8.20 42.02 33.80
C LEU A 82 7.88 42.20 32.30
N PRO A 83 7.75 43.45 31.77
CA PRO A 83 7.48 43.64 30.35
C PRO A 83 8.58 43.06 29.45
N ILE A 84 9.84 43.18 29.87
CA ILE A 84 10.98 42.64 29.12
C ILE A 84 10.92 41.10 29.10
N ILE A 85 10.63 40.49 30.25
CA ILE A 85 10.50 39.02 30.37
C ILE A 85 9.35 38.52 29.46
N PHE A 86 8.21 39.19 29.48
CA PHE A 86 7.07 38.80 28.64
C PHE A 86 7.38 38.91 27.15
N ILE A 87 8.01 40.01 26.70
CA ILE A 87 8.43 40.18 25.31
C ILE A 87 9.38 39.03 24.88
N CYS A 88 10.32 38.65 25.75
CA CYS A 88 11.22 37.55 25.47
C CYS A 88 10.47 36.20 25.36
N VAL A 89 9.55 35.93 26.26
CA VAL A 89 8.74 34.71 26.26
C VAL A 89 7.84 34.66 25.03
N GLU A 90 7.18 35.77 24.70
CA GLU A 90 6.35 35.85 23.47
C GLU A 90 7.17 35.66 22.19
N ALA A 91 8.36 36.28 22.11
CA ALA A 91 9.24 36.10 20.95
C ALA A 91 9.65 34.62 20.75
N VAL A 92 9.96 33.92 21.84
CA VAL A 92 10.22 32.47 21.80
C VAL A 92 8.96 31.70 21.41
N GLY A 93 7.80 32.06 21.98
CA GLY A 93 6.50 31.44 21.62
C GLY A 93 6.17 31.60 20.15
N VAL A 94 6.32 32.80 19.59
CA VAL A 94 6.10 33.07 18.15
C VAL A 94 7.08 32.26 17.29
N GLY A 95 8.35 32.22 17.67
CA GLY A 95 9.36 31.43 16.97
C GLY A 95 9.02 29.94 16.91
N LEU A 96 8.64 29.36 18.04
CA LEU A 96 8.21 27.94 18.12
C LEU A 96 6.93 27.68 17.31
N PHE A 97 5.97 28.59 17.39
CA PHE A 97 4.72 28.49 16.66
C PHE A 97 4.94 28.48 15.15
N ILE A 98 5.68 29.47 14.63
CA ILE A 98 5.99 29.58 13.19
C ILE A 98 6.80 28.35 12.73
N TRP A 99 7.82 27.95 13.48
CA TRP A 99 8.63 26.79 13.15
C TRP A 99 7.81 25.49 13.17
N GLY A 100 6.95 25.31 14.16
CA GLY A 100 6.05 24.17 14.26
C GLY A 100 5.06 24.10 13.09
N CYS A 101 4.43 25.23 12.75
CA CYS A 101 3.52 25.35 11.61
C CYS A 101 4.23 25.05 10.28
N TYR A 102 5.43 25.60 10.06
CA TYR A 102 6.21 25.36 8.85
C TYR A 102 6.56 23.88 8.66
N LYS A 103 7.03 23.23 9.71
CA LYS A 103 7.35 21.81 9.68
C LYS A 103 6.10 20.94 9.50
N TRP A 104 5.02 21.27 10.19
CA TRP A 104 3.75 20.56 10.02
C TRP A 104 3.21 20.70 8.60
N TYR A 105 3.22 21.89 8.02
CA TYR A 105 2.80 22.14 6.64
C TYR A 105 3.66 21.36 5.63
N SER A 106 4.98 21.34 5.83
CA SER A 106 5.89 20.58 4.97
C SER A 106 5.60 19.08 4.99
N ILE A 107 5.30 18.52 6.17
CA ILE A 107 4.94 17.09 6.31
C ILE A 107 3.56 16.82 5.72
N GLN A 108 2.60 17.71 5.95
CA GLN A 108 1.26 17.57 5.39
C GLN A 108 1.31 17.56 3.86
N LYS A 109 2.04 18.50 3.25
CA LYS A 109 2.25 18.53 1.80
C LYS A 109 2.90 17.25 1.27
N TYR A 110 3.84 16.68 2.01
CA TYR A 110 4.47 15.41 1.65
C TYR A 110 3.49 14.23 1.75
N LEU A 111 2.68 14.18 2.81
CA LEU A 111 1.62 13.17 2.98
C LEU A 111 0.53 13.28 1.92
N ASP A 112 0.13 14.50 1.57
CA ASP A 112 -0.86 14.75 0.52
C ASP A 112 -0.33 14.30 -0.85
N SER A 113 0.94 14.57 -1.15
CA SER A 113 1.57 14.11 -2.39
C SER A 113 1.71 12.58 -2.45
N ILE A 114 2.02 11.91 -1.33
CA ILE A 114 2.01 10.44 -1.24
C ILE A 114 0.59 9.91 -1.43
N SER A 115 -0.40 10.53 -0.79
CA SER A 115 -1.81 10.16 -0.93
C SER A 115 -2.30 10.31 -2.38
N GLU A 116 -1.92 11.38 -3.05
CA GLU A 116 -2.25 11.60 -4.47
C GLU A 116 -1.54 10.60 -5.39
N LEU A 117 -0.28 10.28 -5.11
CA LEU A 117 0.46 9.23 -5.81
C LEU A 117 -0.18 7.85 -5.55
N ASP A 118 -0.59 7.56 -4.33
CA ASP A 118 -1.25 6.29 -3.95
C ASP A 118 -2.61 6.14 -4.65
N VAL A 119 -3.37 7.23 -4.81
CA VAL A 119 -4.63 7.24 -5.60
C VAL A 119 -4.37 7.08 -7.09
N LYS A 120 -3.37 7.78 -7.64
CA LYS A 120 -2.96 7.62 -9.05
C LYS A 120 -2.42 6.22 -9.30
N GLU A 121 -1.61 5.70 -8.41
CA GLU A 121 -1.05 4.36 -8.47
C GLU A 121 -2.14 3.28 -8.33
N LYS A 122 -3.12 3.43 -7.45
CA LYS A 122 -4.30 2.55 -7.36
C LYS A 122 -5.15 2.56 -8.64
N ASN A 123 -5.27 3.70 -9.31
CA ASN A 123 -5.96 3.78 -10.59
C ASN A 123 -5.17 3.17 -11.75
N ILE A 124 -3.84 3.24 -11.71
CA ILE A 124 -2.94 2.63 -12.70
C ILE A 124 -2.79 1.13 -12.44
N ARG A 125 -2.75 0.69 -11.17
CA ARG A 125 -2.45 -0.67 -10.73
C ARG A 125 -3.45 -1.75 -11.14
N LEU A 126 -4.67 -1.39 -11.47
CA LEU A 126 -5.71 -2.35 -11.90
C LEU A 126 -6.32 -1.92 -13.23
N LYS A 127 -5.48 -1.50 -14.17
CA LYS A 127 -5.94 -1.21 -15.52
C LYS A 127 -6.36 -2.50 -16.20
N GLN A 128 -7.56 -2.55 -16.70
CA GLN A 128 -8.01 -3.64 -17.55
C GLN A 128 -7.27 -3.53 -18.89
N MET A 129 -6.68 -4.62 -19.34
CA MET A 129 -5.97 -4.67 -20.62
C MET A 129 -6.92 -4.33 -21.77
N THR A 130 -6.41 -3.60 -22.76
CA THR A 130 -7.15 -3.42 -24.02
C THR A 130 -7.18 -4.75 -24.80
N PRO A 131 -8.15 -4.94 -25.69
CA PRO A 131 -8.21 -6.14 -26.55
C PRO A 131 -6.92 -6.36 -27.37
N GLU A 132 -6.28 -5.26 -27.78
CA GLU A 132 -5.04 -5.30 -28.56
C GLU A 132 -3.85 -5.73 -27.70
N GLU A 133 -3.69 -5.17 -26.49
CA GLU A 133 -2.66 -5.59 -25.52
C GLU A 133 -2.80 -7.08 -25.20
N LYS A 134 -4.03 -7.56 -25.04
CA LYS A 134 -4.29 -8.97 -24.78
C LYS A 134 -3.92 -9.85 -25.97
N LEU A 135 -4.29 -9.45 -27.19
CA LEU A 135 -3.95 -10.20 -28.40
C LEU A 135 -2.43 -10.30 -28.57
N GLN A 136 -1.72 -9.20 -28.29
CA GLN A 136 -0.26 -9.19 -28.36
C GLN A 136 0.35 -10.17 -27.34
N LYS A 137 -0.09 -10.14 -26.07
CA LYS A 137 0.37 -11.09 -25.03
C LYS A 137 0.20 -12.53 -25.47
N ILE A 138 -1.01 -12.89 -25.89
CA ILE A 138 -1.31 -14.28 -26.28
C ILE A 138 -0.50 -14.70 -27.52
N THR A 139 -0.26 -13.78 -28.44
CA THR A 139 0.57 -14.05 -29.63
C THR A 139 2.04 -14.27 -29.23
N GLU A 140 2.57 -13.45 -28.33
CA GLU A 140 3.93 -13.61 -27.80
C GLU A 140 4.07 -14.93 -27.05
N GLU A 141 3.12 -15.26 -26.15
CA GLU A 141 3.11 -16.53 -25.42
C GLU A 141 2.99 -17.77 -26.35
N ALA A 142 2.10 -17.71 -27.32
CA ALA A 142 1.94 -18.81 -28.29
C ALA A 142 3.20 -19.02 -29.13
N ASN A 143 3.90 -17.96 -29.50
CA ASN A 143 5.16 -18.06 -30.24
C ASN A 143 6.27 -18.65 -29.35
N GLU A 144 6.40 -18.19 -28.10
CA GLU A 144 7.36 -18.73 -27.14
C GLU A 144 7.09 -20.21 -26.85
N GLU A 145 5.84 -20.61 -26.65
CA GLU A 145 5.46 -22.00 -26.44
C GLU A 145 5.74 -22.88 -27.69
N ALA A 146 5.49 -22.35 -28.89
CA ALA A 146 5.78 -23.04 -30.13
C ALA A 146 7.31 -23.26 -30.35
N GLU A 147 8.13 -22.28 -29.94
CA GLU A 147 9.60 -22.43 -30.04
C GLU A 147 10.12 -23.46 -29.03
N GLU A 148 9.62 -23.44 -27.78
CA GLU A 148 10.03 -24.42 -26.77
C GLU A 148 9.55 -25.85 -27.10
N MET A 149 8.36 -26.02 -27.63
CA MET A 149 7.89 -27.33 -28.11
C MET A 149 8.73 -27.85 -29.28
N LYS A 150 9.12 -26.97 -30.22
CA LYS A 150 10.03 -27.35 -31.33
C LYS A 150 11.44 -27.69 -30.81
N ALA A 151 11.92 -27.03 -29.76
CA ALA A 151 13.22 -27.36 -29.17
C ALA A 151 13.18 -28.70 -28.44
N ALA A 152 12.08 -29.00 -27.75
CA ALA A 152 11.85 -30.29 -27.09
C ALA A 152 11.68 -31.45 -28.10
N ASP A 153 10.96 -31.23 -29.20
CA ASP A 153 10.79 -32.22 -30.28
C ASP A 153 12.08 -32.47 -31.07
N LYS A 154 12.96 -31.46 -31.23
CA LYS A 154 14.29 -31.66 -31.84
C LYS A 154 15.26 -32.47 -30.97
N ALA A 155 15.03 -32.50 -29.67
CA ALA A 155 15.81 -33.35 -28.74
C ALA A 155 15.37 -34.84 -28.82
N SER A 156 14.22 -35.14 -29.42
CA SER A 156 13.69 -36.46 -29.66
C SER A 156 13.56 -36.69 -31.19
N ASP A 157 14.68 -37.01 -31.86
CA ASP A 157 14.77 -37.28 -33.29
C ASP A 157 13.44 -37.70 -33.92
N VAL A 158 12.69 -36.80 -34.60
CA VAL A 158 11.77 -37.13 -35.70
C VAL A 158 11.11 -35.87 -36.31
N ILE A 159 11.37 -35.64 -37.62
CA ILE A 159 10.53 -35.07 -38.67
C ILE A 159 10.34 -33.55 -38.82
N GLU A 160 10.91 -33.01 -39.89
CA GLU A 160 10.59 -31.73 -40.54
C GLU A 160 9.10 -31.62 -40.88
N VAL A 161 8.41 -30.62 -40.32
CA VAL A 161 7.07 -30.20 -40.75
C VAL A 161 7.13 -28.80 -41.34
N LYS A 162 6.55 -28.66 -42.54
CA LYS A 162 6.54 -27.50 -43.43
C LYS A 162 6.10 -26.19 -42.72
N ALA A 163 6.83 -25.12 -42.96
CA ALA A 163 6.69 -23.81 -42.29
C ALA A 163 5.34 -23.07 -42.52
N ASN A 164 4.59 -23.36 -43.56
CA ASN A 164 3.37 -22.63 -43.92
C ASN A 164 2.09 -23.08 -43.18
N GLU A 165 2.06 -24.28 -42.60
CA GLU A 165 0.93 -24.75 -41.78
C GLU A 165 0.99 -24.17 -40.31
N GLY A 166 2.08 -23.51 -39.93
CA GLY A 166 2.30 -23.06 -38.58
C GLY A 166 1.52 -21.78 -38.20
N GLU A 167 1.35 -20.85 -39.12
CA GLU A 167 0.67 -19.56 -38.83
C GLU A 167 -0.85 -19.72 -38.69
N GLU A 168 -1.49 -20.55 -39.52
CA GLU A 168 -2.93 -20.77 -39.47
C GLU A 168 -3.30 -21.54 -38.19
N ARG A 169 -2.53 -22.58 -37.86
CA ARG A 169 -2.68 -23.32 -36.60
C ARG A 169 -2.45 -22.46 -35.35
N ASN A 170 -1.55 -21.46 -35.39
CA ASN A 170 -1.34 -20.55 -34.27
C ASN A 170 -2.53 -19.61 -34.07
N LYS A 171 -3.17 -19.13 -35.12
CA LYS A 171 -4.39 -18.30 -35.03
C LYS A 171 -5.54 -19.04 -34.41
N ASP A 172 -5.75 -20.30 -34.83
CA ASP A 172 -6.81 -21.15 -34.26
C ASP A 172 -6.56 -21.46 -32.77
N LYS A 173 -5.31 -21.70 -32.38
CA LYS A 173 -4.94 -21.91 -30.99
C LYS A 173 -5.14 -20.65 -30.12
N ILE A 174 -4.79 -19.48 -30.64
CA ILE A 174 -5.01 -18.20 -29.96
C ILE A 174 -6.51 -17.96 -29.76
N ALA A 175 -7.32 -18.18 -30.79
CA ALA A 175 -8.77 -18.03 -30.71
C ALA A 175 -9.38 -18.99 -29.68
N LEU A 176 -8.96 -20.25 -29.70
CA LEU A 176 -9.41 -21.28 -28.76
C LEU A 176 -9.00 -20.95 -27.33
N GLY A 177 -7.74 -20.49 -27.10
CA GLY A 177 -7.26 -20.06 -25.78
C GLY A 177 -8.10 -18.94 -25.19
N LEU A 178 -8.46 -17.95 -26.01
CA LEU A 178 -9.34 -16.83 -25.60
C LEU A 178 -10.75 -17.28 -25.21
N GLU A 179 -11.30 -18.22 -25.96
CA GLU A 179 -12.62 -18.77 -25.71
C GLU A 179 -12.64 -19.58 -24.42
N VAL A 180 -11.68 -20.47 -24.25
CA VAL A 180 -11.51 -21.32 -23.08
C VAL A 180 -11.31 -20.48 -21.80
N GLU A 181 -10.48 -19.44 -21.85
CA GLU A 181 -10.30 -18.51 -20.73
C GLU A 181 -11.61 -17.80 -20.36
N LYS A 182 -12.40 -17.40 -21.38
CA LYS A 182 -13.70 -16.77 -21.14
C LYS A 182 -14.67 -17.74 -20.47
N LEU A 183 -14.75 -18.98 -20.96
CA LEU A 183 -15.61 -20.00 -20.37
C LEU A 183 -15.22 -20.32 -18.92
N TYR A 184 -13.92 -20.42 -18.64
CA TYR A 184 -13.43 -20.61 -17.27
C TYR A 184 -13.77 -19.42 -16.37
N PHE A 185 -13.59 -18.19 -16.85
CA PHE A 185 -13.98 -16.98 -16.11
C PHE A 185 -15.48 -16.99 -15.76
N ASP A 186 -16.35 -17.34 -16.71
CA ASP A 186 -17.79 -17.38 -16.49
C ASP A 186 -18.19 -18.50 -15.50
N ARG A 187 -17.50 -19.64 -15.53
CA ARG A 187 -17.63 -20.70 -14.54
C ARG A 187 -17.21 -20.22 -13.15
N LEU A 188 -16.01 -19.64 -13.03
CA LEU A 188 -15.48 -19.14 -11.77
C LEU A 188 -16.37 -18.07 -11.14
N LYS A 189 -16.96 -17.20 -11.97
CA LYS A 189 -17.89 -16.17 -11.53
C LYS A 189 -19.17 -16.76 -10.93
N ARG A 190 -19.64 -17.90 -11.45
CA ARG A 190 -20.79 -18.62 -10.89
C ARG A 190 -20.44 -19.31 -9.58
N GLU A 191 -19.25 -19.92 -9.48
CA GLU A 191 -18.84 -20.71 -8.33
C GLU A 191 -18.46 -19.84 -7.11
N ILE A 192 -17.65 -18.81 -7.29
CA ILE A 192 -17.12 -18.02 -6.18
C ILE A 192 -17.50 -16.52 -6.20
N GLY A 193 -18.27 -16.07 -7.20
CA GLY A 193 -18.58 -14.64 -7.40
C GLY A 193 -19.35 -13.98 -6.24
N SER A 194 -20.00 -14.75 -5.37
CA SER A 194 -20.64 -14.24 -4.15
C SER A 194 -19.62 -13.69 -3.13
N ASN A 195 -18.52 -14.38 -2.95
CA ASN A 195 -17.49 -14.08 -1.94
C ASN A 195 -16.31 -13.31 -2.49
N TYR A 196 -16.15 -13.26 -3.82
CA TYR A 196 -15.02 -12.63 -4.49
C TYR A 196 -15.47 -11.61 -5.53
N GLN A 197 -14.71 -10.53 -5.63
CA GLN A 197 -14.78 -9.63 -6.78
C GLN A 197 -13.80 -10.14 -7.85
N ILE A 198 -14.32 -10.71 -8.93
CA ILE A 198 -13.50 -11.34 -9.96
C ILE A 198 -13.26 -10.37 -11.10
N ARG A 199 -12.00 -10.23 -11.51
CA ARG A 199 -11.57 -9.41 -12.65
C ARG A 199 -10.69 -10.24 -13.55
N ARG A 200 -10.85 -10.09 -14.86
CA ARG A 200 -10.03 -10.75 -15.88
C ARG A 200 -9.14 -9.76 -16.60
N ASN A 201 -8.03 -10.23 -17.16
CA ASN A 201 -7.10 -9.46 -17.98
C ASN A 201 -6.63 -8.20 -17.24
N VAL A 202 -6.05 -8.37 -16.07
CA VAL A 202 -5.63 -7.29 -15.22
C VAL A 202 -4.14 -7.06 -15.40
N LYS A 203 -3.76 -5.84 -15.73
CA LYS A 203 -2.36 -5.40 -15.75
C LYS A 203 -2.02 -4.70 -14.44
N LEU A 204 -0.94 -5.14 -13.81
CA LEU A 204 -0.43 -4.58 -12.57
C LEU A 204 1.08 -4.38 -12.73
N ASP A 205 1.51 -3.12 -12.83
CA ASP A 205 2.89 -2.77 -13.23
C ASP A 205 3.23 -3.39 -14.60
N LYS A 206 4.27 -4.19 -14.68
CA LYS A 206 4.71 -4.91 -15.87
C LYS A 206 4.14 -6.33 -16.00
N PHE A 207 3.41 -6.79 -14.97
CA PHE A 207 2.83 -8.12 -14.97
C PHE A 207 1.36 -8.11 -15.40
N GLU A 208 0.99 -9.15 -16.09
CA GLU A 208 -0.34 -9.39 -16.60
C GLU A 208 -0.91 -10.64 -15.95
N TYR A 209 -2.15 -10.54 -15.48
CA TYR A 209 -2.85 -11.59 -14.75
C TYR A 209 -4.10 -11.95 -15.52
N ASP A 210 -4.29 -13.23 -15.78
CA ASP A 210 -5.48 -13.69 -16.51
C ASP A 210 -6.73 -13.44 -15.67
N ILE A 211 -6.75 -13.90 -14.42
CA ILE A 211 -7.85 -13.64 -13.50
C ILE A 211 -7.32 -13.32 -12.10
N ILE A 212 -7.90 -12.29 -11.47
CA ILE A 212 -7.72 -11.99 -10.06
C ILE A 212 -9.10 -12.05 -9.39
N ALA A 213 -9.24 -12.94 -8.39
CA ALA A 213 -10.40 -13.01 -7.51
C ALA A 213 -10.06 -12.37 -6.17
N ARG A 214 -10.57 -11.16 -5.94
CA ARG A 214 -10.34 -10.39 -4.71
C ARG A 214 -11.38 -10.74 -3.68
N SER A 215 -10.96 -11.25 -2.52
CA SER A 215 -11.86 -11.60 -1.44
C SER A 215 -12.58 -10.38 -0.86
N ARG A 216 -13.87 -10.55 -0.58
CA ARG A 216 -14.72 -9.56 0.13
C ARG A 216 -14.77 -9.81 1.62
N VAL A 217 -14.37 -10.98 2.06
CA VAL A 217 -14.54 -11.45 3.44
C VAL A 217 -13.23 -11.43 4.21
N ASP A 218 -12.17 -11.93 3.58
CA ASP A 218 -10.85 -12.01 4.17
C ASP A 218 -9.81 -11.21 3.38
N ASN A 219 -8.55 -11.22 3.82
CA ASN A 219 -7.46 -10.52 3.15
C ASN A 219 -6.64 -11.46 2.26
N ILE A 220 -7.29 -12.48 1.68
CA ILE A 220 -6.63 -13.46 0.79
C ILE A 220 -7.23 -13.34 -0.60
N ASP A 221 -6.43 -12.90 -1.55
CA ASP A 221 -6.82 -12.82 -2.96
C ASP A 221 -6.30 -14.07 -3.71
N ILE A 222 -7.02 -14.50 -4.75
CA ILE A 222 -6.62 -15.64 -5.57
C ILE A 222 -6.24 -15.15 -6.95
N ILE A 223 -5.07 -15.54 -7.39
CA ILE A 223 -4.52 -15.23 -8.71
C ILE A 223 -4.58 -16.53 -9.54
N TYR A 224 -5.23 -16.48 -10.69
CA TYR A 224 -5.31 -17.59 -11.60
C TYR A 224 -4.50 -17.25 -12.85
N GLU A 225 -3.64 -18.18 -13.25
CA GLU A 225 -2.99 -18.22 -14.56
C GLU A 225 -3.57 -19.38 -15.34
N ILE A 226 -4.07 -19.14 -16.55
CA ILE A 226 -4.78 -20.12 -17.35
C ILE A 226 -3.92 -20.50 -18.55
N LYS A 227 -3.67 -21.79 -18.70
CA LYS A 227 -2.94 -22.33 -19.85
C LYS A 227 -3.77 -23.38 -20.55
N HIS A 228 -3.90 -23.24 -21.86
CA HIS A 228 -4.51 -24.22 -22.72
C HIS A 228 -3.41 -25.02 -23.45
N TRP A 229 -3.22 -26.26 -23.05
CA TRP A 229 -2.18 -27.14 -23.61
C TRP A 229 -2.76 -28.41 -24.22
N ASP A 230 -2.63 -28.59 -25.54
CA ASP A 230 -3.15 -29.74 -26.27
C ASP A 230 -2.39 -31.02 -25.98
N LYS A 231 -1.15 -30.94 -25.50
CA LYS A 231 -0.23 -32.04 -25.25
C LYS A 231 0.37 -32.00 -23.88
N ALA A 232 1.03 -33.08 -23.47
CA ALA A 232 1.85 -33.06 -22.27
C ALA A 232 2.96 -32.04 -22.40
N VAL A 233 3.17 -31.26 -21.32
CA VAL A 233 4.03 -30.11 -21.33
C VAL A 233 5.46 -30.48 -20.93
N PRO A 234 6.48 -29.97 -21.63
CA PRO A 234 7.85 -30.09 -21.18
C PRO A 234 8.05 -29.45 -19.79
N GLN A 235 8.87 -30.09 -18.95
CA GLN A 235 9.14 -29.61 -17.60
C GLN A 235 9.71 -28.19 -17.60
N THR A 236 10.52 -27.85 -18.60
CA THR A 236 11.10 -26.50 -18.77
C THR A 236 10.04 -25.42 -18.94
N LEU A 237 9.00 -25.68 -19.74
CA LEU A 237 7.89 -24.75 -19.95
C LEU A 237 7.05 -24.58 -18.68
N LEU A 238 6.79 -25.69 -17.98
CA LEU A 238 6.10 -25.65 -16.69
C LEU A 238 6.87 -24.82 -15.66
N ASP A 239 8.17 -25.11 -15.50
CA ASP A 239 9.03 -24.40 -14.55
C ASP A 239 9.08 -22.89 -14.85
N ARG A 240 9.19 -22.51 -16.13
CA ARG A 240 9.18 -21.11 -16.56
C ARG A 240 7.85 -20.41 -16.24
N THR A 241 6.72 -21.08 -16.52
CA THR A 241 5.40 -20.56 -16.18
C THR A 241 5.26 -20.32 -14.68
N CYS A 242 5.68 -21.29 -13.85
CA CYS A 242 5.63 -21.18 -12.40
C CYS A 242 6.55 -20.07 -11.86
N VAL A 243 7.79 -19.94 -12.38
CA VAL A 243 8.71 -18.86 -12.00
C VAL A 243 8.13 -17.49 -12.34
N ARG A 244 7.48 -17.34 -13.51
CA ARG A 244 6.80 -16.10 -13.91
C ARG A 244 5.65 -15.78 -12.97
N MET A 245 4.84 -16.76 -12.59
CA MET A 245 3.76 -16.60 -11.61
C MET A 245 4.31 -16.20 -10.23
N GLU A 246 5.40 -16.81 -9.76
CA GLU A 246 6.06 -16.44 -8.50
C GLU A 246 6.52 -14.97 -8.50
N ALA A 247 7.14 -14.53 -9.59
CA ALA A 247 7.53 -13.13 -9.75
C ALA A 247 6.32 -12.18 -9.74
N ALA A 248 5.25 -12.55 -10.44
CA ALA A 248 4.00 -11.80 -10.46
C ALA A 248 3.34 -11.74 -9.07
N GLU A 249 3.35 -12.83 -8.32
CA GLU A 249 2.89 -12.90 -6.95
C GLU A 249 3.60 -11.91 -6.02
N VAL A 250 4.93 -11.85 -6.07
CA VAL A 250 5.73 -10.93 -5.25
C VAL A 250 5.34 -9.48 -5.54
N VAL A 251 5.17 -9.15 -6.82
CA VAL A 251 4.75 -7.81 -7.23
C VAL A 251 3.33 -7.51 -6.74
N TYR A 252 2.41 -8.46 -6.89
CA TYR A 252 1.04 -8.31 -6.39
C TYR A 252 1.00 -8.04 -4.88
N GLU A 253 1.69 -8.85 -4.08
CA GLU A 253 1.73 -8.72 -2.62
C GLU A 253 2.32 -7.36 -2.19
N ASN A 254 3.43 -6.95 -2.82
CA ASN A 254 4.09 -5.69 -2.52
C ASN A 254 3.22 -4.46 -2.86
N LEU A 255 2.50 -4.52 -3.98
CA LEU A 255 1.70 -3.40 -4.45
C LEU A 255 0.30 -3.35 -3.81
N MET A 256 -0.32 -4.48 -3.61
CA MET A 256 -1.70 -4.55 -3.08
C MET A 256 -1.75 -4.68 -1.56
N HIS A 257 -0.63 -5.04 -0.90
CA HIS A 257 -0.53 -5.30 0.54
C HIS A 257 -1.58 -6.30 1.05
N ARG A 258 -1.85 -7.33 0.24
CA ARG A 258 -2.82 -8.40 0.54
C ARG A 258 -2.15 -9.75 0.42
N ASN A 259 -2.58 -10.69 1.27
CA ASN A 259 -2.18 -12.07 1.13
C ASN A 259 -2.72 -12.64 -0.19
N LYS A 260 -2.03 -13.60 -0.73
CA LYS A 260 -2.35 -14.19 -2.03
C LYS A 260 -2.29 -15.70 -2.00
N ARG A 261 -2.99 -16.32 -2.92
CA ARG A 261 -2.87 -17.72 -3.30
C ARG A 261 -2.92 -17.80 -4.81
N SER A 262 -1.92 -18.42 -5.43
CA SER A 262 -1.91 -18.60 -6.88
C SER A 262 -2.32 -20.00 -7.27
N ILE A 263 -3.03 -20.09 -8.36
CA ILE A 263 -3.55 -21.34 -8.94
C ILE A 263 -3.21 -21.35 -10.42
N LEU A 264 -2.44 -22.37 -10.84
CA LEU A 264 -2.22 -22.66 -12.23
C LEU A 264 -3.36 -23.54 -12.74
N VAL A 265 -4.12 -23.03 -13.69
CA VAL A 265 -5.23 -23.75 -14.32
C VAL A 265 -4.77 -24.28 -15.66
N ILE A 266 -4.77 -25.60 -15.80
CA ILE A 266 -4.40 -26.25 -17.03
C ILE A 266 -5.68 -26.84 -17.67
N ILE A 267 -6.03 -26.31 -18.83
CA ILE A 267 -7.18 -26.75 -19.60
C ILE A 267 -6.68 -27.56 -20.80
N SER A 268 -7.18 -28.76 -20.94
CA SER A 268 -6.71 -29.68 -21.98
C SER A 268 -7.72 -30.78 -22.26
N ASN A 269 -7.40 -31.63 -23.23
CA ASN A 269 -8.14 -32.86 -23.42
C ASN A 269 -7.80 -33.94 -22.37
N ALA A 270 -8.71 -34.89 -22.14
CA ALA A 270 -8.56 -35.91 -21.10
C ALA A 270 -7.25 -36.71 -21.22
N ALA A 271 -6.84 -37.05 -22.44
CA ALA A 271 -5.63 -37.84 -22.66
C ALA A 271 -4.34 -37.07 -22.30
N ALA A 272 -4.31 -35.77 -22.56
CA ALA A 272 -3.17 -34.91 -22.18
C ALA A 272 -3.13 -34.70 -20.66
N ILE A 273 -4.28 -34.48 -20.01
CA ILE A 273 -4.38 -34.38 -18.55
C ILE A 273 -3.87 -35.66 -17.87
N ASP A 274 -4.26 -36.83 -18.35
CA ASP A 274 -3.80 -38.10 -17.79
C ASP A 274 -2.28 -38.29 -17.93
N ARG A 275 -1.70 -37.84 -19.05
CA ARG A 275 -0.25 -37.87 -19.24
C ARG A 275 0.46 -36.88 -18.28
N MET A 276 -0.05 -35.66 -18.13
CA MET A 276 0.49 -34.66 -17.22
C MET A 276 0.42 -35.09 -15.74
N LYS A 277 -0.68 -35.76 -15.35
CA LYS A 277 -0.82 -36.36 -14.01
C LYS A 277 0.20 -37.48 -13.81
N LYS A 278 0.44 -38.34 -14.82
CA LYS A 278 1.50 -39.35 -14.77
C LYS A 278 2.91 -38.80 -14.67
N GLN A 279 3.15 -37.60 -15.20
CA GLN A 279 4.43 -36.88 -15.08
C GLN A 279 4.60 -36.18 -13.71
N GLU A 280 3.66 -36.36 -12.79
CA GLU A 280 3.69 -35.77 -11.45
C GLU A 280 3.81 -34.23 -11.45
N ILE A 281 3.29 -33.56 -12.48
CA ILE A 281 3.28 -32.09 -12.61
C ILE A 281 2.67 -31.46 -11.38
N GLU A 282 1.62 -32.04 -10.82
CA GLU A 282 0.98 -31.59 -9.59
C GLU A 282 1.97 -31.50 -8.43
N LYS A 283 2.80 -32.52 -8.26
CA LYS A 283 3.83 -32.50 -7.20
C LYS A 283 4.82 -31.37 -7.42
N THR A 284 5.26 -31.14 -8.64
CA THR A 284 6.19 -30.05 -8.94
C THR A 284 5.58 -28.69 -8.61
N VAL A 285 4.35 -28.40 -9.06
CA VAL A 285 3.69 -27.12 -8.83
C VAL A 285 3.42 -26.89 -7.34
N VAL A 286 2.89 -27.90 -6.65
CA VAL A 286 2.50 -27.76 -5.23
C VAL A 286 3.72 -27.71 -4.30
N TYR A 287 4.70 -28.61 -4.47
CA TYR A 287 5.81 -28.74 -3.51
C TYR A 287 6.98 -27.79 -3.84
N LYS A 288 7.32 -27.60 -5.11
CA LYS A 288 8.44 -26.73 -5.52
C LYS A 288 8.05 -25.27 -5.51
N PHE A 289 6.87 -24.93 -6.04
CA PHE A 289 6.43 -23.54 -6.21
C PHE A 289 5.35 -23.10 -5.23
N ARG A 290 4.82 -23.98 -4.39
CA ARG A 290 3.79 -23.71 -3.38
C ARG A 290 2.51 -23.08 -3.95
N MET A 291 2.19 -23.41 -5.18
CA MET A 291 0.99 -22.96 -5.90
C MET A 291 -0.07 -24.04 -5.93
N GLY A 292 -1.32 -23.65 -6.07
CA GLY A 292 -2.39 -24.57 -6.41
C GLY A 292 -2.33 -24.94 -7.89
N ILE A 293 -2.85 -26.12 -8.26
CA ILE A 293 -3.02 -26.53 -9.64
C ILE A 293 -4.42 -27.10 -9.83
N GLU A 294 -5.03 -26.77 -10.96
CA GLU A 294 -6.33 -27.28 -11.36
C GLU A 294 -6.25 -27.82 -12.79
N PHE A 295 -6.70 -29.07 -13.00
CA PHE A 295 -6.80 -29.66 -14.32
C PHE A 295 -8.26 -29.72 -14.75
N ILE A 296 -8.56 -29.14 -15.88
CA ILE A 296 -9.91 -29.05 -16.40
C ILE A 296 -9.97 -29.63 -17.80
N GLU A 297 -10.92 -30.52 -18.02
CA GLU A 297 -11.22 -30.97 -19.36
C GLU A 297 -11.97 -29.91 -20.15
N GLU A 298 -11.49 -29.61 -21.35
CA GLU A 298 -12.09 -28.63 -22.26
C GLU A 298 -13.59 -28.86 -22.45
N LYS A 299 -14.01 -30.12 -22.59
CA LYS A 299 -15.42 -30.49 -22.72
C LYS A 299 -16.29 -30.17 -21.49
N SER A 300 -15.69 -30.00 -20.33
CA SER A 300 -16.43 -29.72 -19.10
C SER A 300 -16.73 -28.21 -18.92
N LEU A 301 -16.21 -27.37 -19.80
CA LEU A 301 -16.41 -25.91 -19.75
C LEU A 301 -17.59 -25.47 -20.65
N SER A 302 -18.04 -26.31 -21.57
CA SER A 302 -19.16 -26.05 -22.49
C SER A 302 -20.53 -26.12 -21.82
#